data_16819d9fa0fd5c4d088cced716996d18
#
_entry.id   16819d9fa0fd5c4d088cced716996d18
#
_cell.length_a   1.000
_cell.length_b   1.000
_cell.length_c   1.000
_cell.angle_alpha   90.00
_cell.angle_beta   90.00
_cell.angle_gamma   90.00
#
_symmetry.space_group_name_H-M   'P 1'
#
loop_
_entity.id
_entity.type
_entity.pdbx_description
1 polymer ?
#
loop_
_entity_poly.entity_id
_entity_poly.type
_entity_poly.pdbx_seq_one_letter_code
_entity_poly.pdbx_strand_id
1 'polypeptide(L)'
;MAVNRILVGDIEITGIYNLTSGNVNLTTSLLNDVLEMDTLDCDFNSQLDSSTILATIGEKVVYYHGDQQRQTLYVDSIKRTGPSSYHLYAISAVSKLDTMLHPGGIYTGQTAESIIKNICGEIPVIVKSNLKNVKVYGWLPYCSPPNSSARDNLNQVLFAIGACLTTDLNGVLRVETFWDGTISTIDAKKTDMVGSVTDNQKISAISVIEHQFAEGQESQEL
;
A
#
# COMPACT_ATOMS: atom_id res chain seq x y z
N MET A 1 19.29 22.98 -8.38
CA MET A 1 18.29 22.46 -7.44
C MET A 1 17.52 21.35 -8.17
N ALA A 2 17.35 20.19 -7.55
CA ALA A 2 16.49 19.17 -8.13
C ALA A 2 15.03 19.64 -8.09
N VAL A 3 14.33 19.54 -9.21
CA VAL A 3 12.94 19.98 -9.36
C VAL A 3 12.04 18.78 -9.16
N ASN A 4 11.00 18.93 -8.37
CA ASN A 4 9.97 17.91 -8.22
C ASN A 4 9.06 17.94 -9.45
N ARG A 5 8.79 16.76 -10.04
CA ARG A 5 7.91 16.60 -11.20
C ARG A 5 6.86 15.55 -10.89
N ILE A 6 5.64 15.83 -11.30
CA ILE A 6 4.51 14.91 -11.20
C ILE A 6 3.86 14.75 -12.57
N LEU A 7 3.80 13.52 -13.05
CA LEU A 7 3.08 13.16 -14.26
C LEU A 7 1.81 12.42 -13.86
N VAL A 8 0.70 12.79 -14.47
CA VAL A 8 -0.59 12.09 -14.33
C VAL A 8 -0.97 11.56 -15.70
N GLY A 9 -0.93 10.25 -15.87
CA GLY A 9 -0.93 9.68 -17.20
C GLY A 9 0.25 10.21 -18.02
N ASP A 10 -0.05 10.82 -19.16
CA ASP A 10 0.93 11.46 -20.04
C ASP A 10 1.06 12.99 -19.81
N ILE A 11 0.34 13.53 -18.83
CA ILE A 11 0.28 14.96 -18.57
C ILE A 11 1.23 15.34 -17.44
N GLU A 12 2.21 16.18 -17.72
CA GLU A 12 3.02 16.81 -16.67
C GLU A 12 2.22 17.96 -16.04
N ILE A 13 1.77 17.78 -14.80
CA ILE A 13 0.97 18.75 -14.05
C ILE A 13 1.82 19.73 -13.25
N THR A 14 3.11 19.45 -13.14
CA THR A 14 4.06 20.29 -12.39
C THR A 14 5.16 20.78 -13.33
N GLY A 15 5.28 22.08 -13.43
CA GLY A 15 6.50 22.73 -13.88
C GLY A 15 7.15 23.46 -12.70
N ILE A 16 8.25 24.16 -12.97
CA ILE A 16 9.00 24.88 -11.92
C ILE A 16 8.13 25.86 -11.12
N TYR A 17 7.02 26.33 -11.71
CA TYR A 17 6.15 27.35 -11.13
C TYR A 17 4.72 26.83 -10.80
N ASN A 18 4.44 25.56 -11.04
CA ASN A 18 3.09 25.03 -10.92
C ASN A 18 2.82 24.31 -9.60
N LEU A 19 3.83 23.64 -9.04
CA LEU A 19 3.70 23.01 -7.73
C LEU A 19 3.85 24.07 -6.64
N THR A 20 2.81 24.25 -5.83
CA THR A 20 2.79 25.25 -4.75
C THR A 20 3.10 24.66 -3.40
N SER A 21 2.63 23.43 -3.16
CA SER A 21 2.95 22.65 -1.96
C SER A 21 2.88 21.15 -2.28
N GLY A 22 3.50 20.32 -1.46
CA GLY A 22 3.35 18.87 -1.62
C GLY A 22 4.03 18.08 -0.53
N ASN A 23 3.43 16.96 -0.19
CA ASN A 23 3.94 15.98 0.75
C ASN A 23 3.82 14.58 0.16
N VAL A 24 4.87 13.78 0.28
CA VAL A 24 4.91 12.38 -0.12
C VAL A 24 5.20 11.54 1.11
N ASN A 25 4.28 10.66 1.47
CA ASN A 25 4.48 9.69 2.54
C ASN A 25 4.71 8.32 1.91
N LEU A 26 5.86 7.73 2.19
CA LEU A 26 6.19 6.36 1.82
C LEU A 26 6.10 5.49 3.06
N THR A 27 5.33 4.43 2.98
CA THR A 27 5.02 3.57 4.12
C THR A 27 5.48 2.15 3.89
N THR A 28 5.73 1.44 4.96
CA THR A 28 5.94 0.00 4.96
C THR A 28 5.06 -0.59 6.05
N SER A 29 4.14 -1.45 5.66
CA SER A 29 3.22 -2.08 6.61
C SER A 29 3.92 -3.21 7.35
N LEU A 30 4.20 -2.98 8.62
CA LEU A 30 4.87 -3.90 9.52
C LEU A 30 3.90 -4.33 10.61
N LEU A 31 3.30 -5.52 10.49
CA LEU A 31 2.46 -6.11 11.52
C LEU A 31 1.39 -5.15 12.11
N ASN A 32 0.92 -4.21 11.30
CA ASN A 32 -0.12 -3.28 11.70
C ASN A 32 -1.51 -3.91 11.52
N ASP A 33 -2.49 -3.40 12.24
CA ASP A 33 -3.89 -3.81 12.11
C ASP A 33 -4.43 -3.57 10.69
N VAL A 34 -3.86 -2.59 9.98
CA VAL A 34 -4.23 -2.21 8.62
C VAL A 34 -2.98 -2.05 7.77
N LEU A 35 -3.00 -2.57 6.54
CA LEU A 35 -1.95 -2.28 5.57
C LEU A 35 -1.98 -0.79 5.20
N GLU A 36 -0.87 -0.10 5.46
CA GLU A 36 -0.75 1.32 5.14
C GLU A 36 -0.53 1.54 3.64
N MET A 37 -0.77 2.77 3.20
CA MET A 37 -0.67 3.19 1.80
C MET A 37 0.34 4.32 1.65
N ASP A 38 1.16 4.25 0.59
CA ASP A 38 1.90 5.43 0.17
C ASP A 38 0.93 6.48 -0.35
N THR A 39 1.19 7.73 -0.03
CA THR A 39 0.33 8.86 -0.42
C THR A 39 1.15 10.01 -0.99
N LEU A 40 0.55 10.72 -1.94
CA LEU A 40 0.99 12.02 -2.41
C LEU A 40 -0.17 13.00 -2.24
N ASP A 41 0.12 14.09 -1.56
CA ASP A 41 -0.79 15.20 -1.33
C ASP A 41 -0.12 16.48 -1.83
N CYS A 42 -0.69 17.16 -2.82
CA CYS A 42 -0.07 18.35 -3.35
C CYS A 42 -1.07 19.35 -3.94
N ASP A 43 -0.70 20.63 -3.86
CA ASP A 43 -1.37 21.72 -4.54
C ASP A 43 -0.56 22.19 -5.75
N PHE A 44 -1.22 22.44 -6.84
CA PHE A 44 -0.58 22.91 -8.07
C PHE A 44 -1.48 23.89 -8.84
N ASN A 45 -0.84 24.69 -9.70
CA ASN A 45 -1.53 25.54 -10.65
C ASN A 45 -1.39 24.97 -12.06
N SER A 46 -2.45 25.07 -12.85
CA SER A 46 -2.43 24.61 -14.25
C SER A 46 -3.18 25.57 -15.15
N GLN A 47 -2.65 25.73 -16.36
CA GLN A 47 -3.30 26.43 -17.47
C GLN A 47 -4.18 25.49 -18.31
N LEU A 48 -4.13 24.19 -18.05
CA LEU A 48 -4.94 23.21 -18.74
C LEU A 48 -6.42 23.40 -18.40
N ASP A 49 -7.28 22.99 -19.31
CA ASP A 49 -8.72 23.01 -19.08
C ASP A 49 -9.11 22.14 -17.89
N SER A 50 -10.06 22.65 -17.11
CA SER A 50 -10.50 21.95 -15.89
C SER A 50 -11.05 20.56 -16.17
N SER A 51 -11.72 20.35 -17.29
CA SER A 51 -12.25 19.03 -17.66
C SER A 51 -11.12 18.03 -17.91
N THR A 52 -10.03 18.46 -18.51
CA THR A 52 -8.83 17.64 -18.73
C THR A 52 -8.20 17.23 -17.41
N ILE A 53 -8.04 18.17 -16.48
CA ILE A 53 -7.45 17.88 -15.17
C ILE A 53 -8.37 16.95 -14.35
N LEU A 54 -9.66 17.23 -14.29
CA LEU A 54 -10.60 16.43 -13.50
C LEU A 54 -10.87 15.03 -14.09
N ALA A 55 -10.59 14.81 -15.37
CA ALA A 55 -10.71 13.51 -16.01
C ALA A 55 -9.60 12.51 -15.59
N THR A 56 -8.60 12.97 -14.84
CA THR A 56 -7.44 12.13 -14.46
C THR A 56 -7.67 11.24 -13.23
N ILE A 57 -8.88 11.20 -12.65
CA ILE A 57 -9.19 10.34 -11.50
C ILE A 57 -8.98 8.87 -11.88
N GLY A 58 -8.24 8.14 -11.05
CA GLY A 58 -7.86 6.75 -11.29
C GLY A 58 -6.62 6.56 -12.18
N GLU A 59 -6.15 7.62 -12.83
CA GLU A 59 -4.95 7.57 -13.65
C GLU A 59 -3.68 7.37 -12.82
N LYS A 60 -2.65 6.83 -13.49
CA LYS A 60 -1.34 6.61 -12.91
C LYS A 60 -0.63 7.93 -12.66
N VAL A 61 -0.11 8.10 -11.45
CA VAL A 61 0.71 9.24 -11.05
C VAL A 61 2.15 8.78 -10.87
N VAL A 62 3.09 9.46 -11.52
CA VAL A 62 4.52 9.19 -11.33
C VAL A 62 5.18 10.44 -10.74
N TYR A 63 5.78 10.26 -9.58
CA TYR A 63 6.52 11.32 -8.89
C TYR A 63 8.03 11.18 -9.15
N TYR A 64 8.65 12.28 -9.53
CA TYR A 64 10.08 12.40 -9.75
C TYR A 64 10.71 13.44 -8.83
N HIS A 65 11.92 13.17 -8.38
CA HIS A 65 12.79 14.16 -7.77
C HIS A 65 14.04 14.32 -8.67
N GLY A 66 14.14 15.45 -9.35
CA GLY A 66 15.05 15.60 -10.49
C GLY A 66 14.69 14.60 -11.59
N ASP A 67 15.66 13.86 -12.09
CA ASP A 67 15.45 12.83 -13.11
C ASP A 67 15.15 11.44 -12.54
N GLN A 68 15.10 11.32 -11.22
CA GLN A 68 14.87 10.04 -10.55
C GLN A 68 13.40 9.85 -10.22
N GLN A 69 12.80 8.80 -10.79
CA GLN A 69 11.49 8.32 -10.35
C GLN A 69 11.56 7.88 -8.89
N ARG A 70 10.63 8.35 -8.09
CA ARG A 70 10.57 8.07 -6.64
C ARG A 70 9.41 7.19 -6.27
N GLN A 71 8.26 7.35 -6.94
CA GLN A 71 7.08 6.55 -6.64
C GLN A 71 6.09 6.57 -7.80
N THR A 72 5.27 5.53 -7.86
CA THR A 72 4.10 5.44 -8.72
C THR A 72 2.87 5.23 -7.86
N LEU A 73 1.88 6.08 -8.06
CA LEU A 73 0.62 6.15 -7.33
C LEU A 73 -0.55 6.20 -8.33
N TYR A 74 -1.75 6.37 -7.82
CA TYR A 74 -2.97 6.53 -8.61
C TYR A 74 -3.79 7.69 -8.06
N VAL A 75 -4.36 8.51 -8.93
CA VAL A 75 -5.22 9.63 -8.52
C VAL A 75 -6.44 9.09 -7.80
N ASP A 76 -6.56 9.38 -6.51
CA ASP A 76 -7.75 9.11 -5.72
C ASP A 76 -8.75 10.25 -5.84
N SER A 77 -8.27 11.47 -5.65
CA SER A 77 -9.10 12.65 -5.82
C SER A 77 -8.31 13.83 -6.38
N ILE A 78 -9.01 14.64 -7.13
CA ILE A 78 -8.51 15.93 -7.60
C ILE A 78 -9.63 16.97 -7.45
N LYS A 79 -9.30 18.09 -6.81
CA LYS A 79 -10.28 19.14 -6.51
C LYS A 79 -9.80 20.48 -7.04
N ARG A 80 -10.68 21.24 -7.65
CA ARG A 80 -10.41 22.62 -8.01
C ARG A 80 -10.54 23.51 -6.78
N THR A 81 -9.48 24.24 -6.44
CA THR A 81 -9.42 25.13 -5.26
C THR A 81 -9.44 26.61 -5.65
N GLY A 82 -9.23 26.93 -6.93
CA GLY A 82 -9.25 28.29 -7.47
C GLY A 82 -9.42 28.32 -8.97
N PRO A 83 -9.33 29.48 -9.62
CA PRO A 83 -9.51 29.59 -11.07
C PRO A 83 -8.60 28.70 -11.89
N SER A 84 -7.34 28.56 -11.46
CA SER A 84 -6.33 27.68 -12.06
C SER A 84 -5.61 26.82 -11.02
N SER A 85 -6.13 26.72 -9.80
CA SER A 85 -5.51 26.00 -8.69
C SER A 85 -6.25 24.72 -8.41
N TYR A 86 -5.50 23.66 -8.14
CA TYR A 86 -5.99 22.30 -7.91
C TYR A 86 -5.28 21.67 -6.72
N HIS A 87 -5.98 20.79 -6.05
CA HIS A 87 -5.45 19.92 -5.03
C HIS A 87 -5.54 18.48 -5.53
N LEU A 88 -4.40 17.78 -5.55
CA LEU A 88 -4.27 16.38 -5.96
C LEU A 88 -3.99 15.53 -4.74
N TYR A 89 -4.76 14.49 -4.57
CA TYR A 89 -4.47 13.39 -3.65
C TYR A 89 -4.34 12.08 -4.43
N ALA A 90 -3.21 11.42 -4.28
CA ALA A 90 -2.92 10.14 -4.94
C ALA A 90 -2.42 9.11 -3.93
N ILE A 91 -2.74 7.86 -4.17
CA ILE A 91 -2.53 6.74 -3.26
C ILE A 91 -1.93 5.55 -3.99
N SER A 92 -1.26 4.66 -3.26
CA SER A 92 -0.65 3.45 -3.84
C SER A 92 -1.69 2.42 -4.26
N ALA A 93 -1.25 1.40 -5.02
CA ALA A 93 -2.11 0.31 -5.48
C ALA A 93 -2.78 -0.49 -4.34
N VAL A 94 -2.30 -0.35 -3.10
CA VAL A 94 -2.92 -0.96 -1.92
C VAL A 94 -4.38 -0.54 -1.76
N SER A 95 -4.71 0.71 -2.12
CA SER A 95 -6.09 1.22 -2.05
C SER A 95 -7.08 0.46 -2.95
N LYS A 96 -6.61 -0.07 -4.06
CA LYS A 96 -7.45 -0.87 -4.95
C LYS A 96 -7.95 -2.14 -4.27
N LEU A 97 -7.21 -2.65 -3.28
CA LEU A 97 -7.60 -3.80 -2.49
C LEU A 97 -8.81 -3.50 -1.57
N ASP A 98 -9.04 -2.23 -1.20
CA ASP A 98 -10.19 -1.84 -0.37
C ASP A 98 -11.52 -2.00 -1.09
N THR A 99 -11.54 -1.77 -2.40
CA THR A 99 -12.73 -1.90 -3.23
C THR A 99 -12.96 -3.32 -3.74
N MET A 100 -11.98 -4.20 -3.58
CA MET A 100 -12.07 -5.60 -3.96
C MET A 100 -12.57 -6.41 -2.77
N LEU A 101 -13.65 -7.15 -2.96
CA LEU A 101 -14.14 -8.11 -1.98
C LEU A 101 -13.45 -9.45 -2.19
N HIS A 102 -13.05 -10.08 -1.11
CA HIS A 102 -12.48 -11.42 -1.14
C HIS A 102 -13.27 -12.34 -0.20
N PRO A 103 -13.74 -13.50 -0.68
CA PRO A 103 -14.63 -14.36 0.10
C PRO A 103 -13.95 -15.02 1.29
N GLY A 104 -12.64 -14.83 1.46
CA GLY A 104 -11.86 -15.58 2.44
C GLY A 104 -11.64 -17.02 1.96
N GLY A 105 -11.46 -17.94 2.88
CA GLY A 105 -11.30 -19.35 2.56
C GLY A 105 -10.62 -20.15 3.64
N ILE A 106 -10.68 -21.47 3.50
CA ILE A 106 -9.97 -22.43 4.34
C ILE A 106 -8.78 -22.94 3.52
N TYR A 107 -7.59 -22.85 4.10
CA TYR A 107 -6.35 -23.25 3.45
C TYR A 107 -5.75 -24.46 4.16
N THR A 108 -5.42 -25.47 3.38
CA THR A 108 -4.91 -26.77 3.88
C THR A 108 -3.55 -27.09 3.29
N GLY A 109 -2.69 -26.08 3.18
CA GLY A 109 -1.33 -26.23 2.66
C GLY A 109 -1.11 -25.64 1.28
N GLN A 110 -1.94 -24.68 0.86
CA GLN A 110 -1.66 -23.85 -0.31
C GLN A 110 -0.42 -22.99 -0.06
N THR A 111 0.28 -22.61 -1.13
CA THR A 111 1.43 -21.72 -1.02
C THR A 111 1.01 -20.30 -0.75
N ALA A 112 1.79 -19.57 0.04
CA ALA A 112 1.57 -18.16 0.30
C ALA A 112 1.48 -17.35 -1.00
N GLU A 113 2.35 -17.62 -1.99
CA GLU A 113 2.29 -16.96 -3.30
C GLU A 113 0.94 -17.17 -4.00
N SER A 114 0.42 -18.38 -3.99
CA SER A 114 -0.86 -18.70 -4.63
C SER A 114 -2.01 -17.94 -3.96
N ILE A 115 -2.04 -17.91 -2.64
CA ILE A 115 -3.08 -17.21 -1.86
C ILE A 115 -2.99 -15.70 -2.09
N ILE A 116 -1.80 -15.12 -1.96
CA ILE A 116 -1.57 -13.69 -2.15
C ILE A 116 -1.99 -13.24 -3.56
N LYS A 117 -1.60 -13.99 -4.60
CA LYS A 117 -2.02 -13.69 -5.97
C LYS A 117 -3.51 -13.80 -6.18
N ASN A 118 -4.16 -14.77 -5.53
CA ASN A 118 -5.62 -14.88 -5.58
C ASN A 118 -6.31 -13.68 -4.94
N ILE A 119 -5.82 -13.24 -3.77
CA ILE A 119 -6.36 -12.07 -3.07
C ILE A 119 -6.15 -10.79 -3.89
N CYS A 120 -4.94 -10.59 -4.46
CA CYS A 120 -4.62 -9.39 -5.24
C CYS A 120 -5.30 -9.36 -6.62
N GLY A 121 -5.78 -10.50 -7.13
CA GLY A 121 -6.44 -10.58 -8.44
C GLY A 121 -5.54 -10.06 -9.57
N GLU A 122 -5.99 -9.01 -10.25
CA GLU A 122 -5.26 -8.39 -11.36
C GLU A 122 -4.19 -7.38 -10.91
N ILE A 123 -4.15 -7.03 -9.61
CA ILE A 123 -3.14 -6.10 -9.10
C ILE A 123 -1.77 -6.80 -9.10
N PRO A 124 -0.76 -6.22 -9.76
CA PRO A 124 0.55 -6.84 -9.83
C PRO A 124 1.17 -6.97 -8.44
N VAL A 125 1.56 -8.19 -8.09
CA VAL A 125 2.24 -8.49 -6.82
C VAL A 125 3.42 -9.42 -7.03
N ILE A 126 4.54 -9.10 -6.39
CA ILE A 126 5.76 -9.91 -6.39
C ILE A 126 5.99 -10.40 -4.97
N VAL A 127 6.03 -11.70 -4.81
CA VAL A 127 6.35 -12.35 -3.52
C VAL A 127 7.82 -12.75 -3.50
N LYS A 128 8.53 -12.39 -2.45
CA LYS A 128 9.96 -12.73 -2.27
C LYS A 128 10.18 -14.24 -2.32
N SER A 129 11.30 -14.64 -2.89
CA SER A 129 11.56 -16.05 -3.23
C SER A 129 11.48 -17.02 -2.04
N ASN A 130 11.93 -16.60 -0.87
CA ASN A 130 11.87 -17.40 0.36
C ASN A 130 10.45 -17.53 0.95
N LEU A 131 9.53 -16.66 0.59
CA LEU A 131 8.13 -16.69 1.03
C LEU A 131 7.22 -17.47 0.07
N LYS A 132 7.59 -17.58 -1.21
CA LYS A 132 6.72 -18.16 -2.25
C LYS A 132 6.14 -19.52 -1.89
N ASN A 133 6.98 -20.40 -1.35
CA ASN A 133 6.65 -21.79 -1.07
C ASN A 133 6.21 -22.06 0.38
N VAL A 134 6.10 -21.00 1.20
CA VAL A 134 5.57 -21.12 2.56
C VAL A 134 4.16 -21.68 2.48
N LYS A 135 3.89 -22.74 3.24
CA LYS A 135 2.57 -23.36 3.29
C LYS A 135 1.71 -22.67 4.33
N VAL A 136 0.50 -22.34 3.95
CA VAL A 136 -0.49 -21.71 4.83
C VAL A 136 -1.55 -22.75 5.20
N TYR A 137 -1.77 -22.89 6.49
CA TYR A 137 -2.82 -23.71 7.07
C TYR A 137 -3.69 -22.82 7.95
N GLY A 138 -4.99 -22.93 7.82
CA GLY A 138 -5.92 -22.10 8.55
C GLY A 138 -7.01 -21.52 7.65
N TRP A 139 -7.62 -20.47 8.08
CA TRP A 139 -8.69 -19.82 7.35
C TRP A 139 -8.54 -18.31 7.38
N LEU A 140 -8.92 -17.69 6.27
CA LEU A 140 -9.19 -16.27 6.24
C LEU A 140 -10.64 -16.07 6.57
N PRO A 141 -10.97 -15.07 7.41
CA PRO A 141 -12.35 -14.81 7.75
C PRO A 141 -13.12 -14.54 6.47
N TYR A 142 -14.10 -15.39 6.24
CA TYR A 142 -15.16 -15.05 5.34
C TYR A 142 -16.37 -14.76 6.22
N CYS A 143 -16.82 -13.56 6.17
CA CYS A 143 -18.05 -13.21 6.86
C CYS A 143 -19.16 -13.30 5.85
N SER A 144 -20.20 -14.02 6.19
CA SER A 144 -21.46 -13.93 5.48
C SER A 144 -22.11 -12.61 5.82
N PRO A 145 -22.66 -12.05 4.79
CA PRO A 145 -22.15 -10.88 4.10
C PRO A 145 -21.96 -9.71 5.05
N PRO A 146 -21.06 -8.80 4.76
CA PRO A 146 -20.28 -8.76 3.53
C PRO A 146 -18.92 -9.46 3.66
N ASN A 147 -18.40 -9.98 2.56
CA ASN A 147 -17.02 -10.43 2.46
C ASN A 147 -16.07 -9.35 2.96
N SER A 148 -14.95 -9.76 3.55
CA SER A 148 -13.88 -8.83 3.92
C SER A 148 -13.26 -8.21 2.67
N SER A 149 -12.64 -7.05 2.82
CA SER A 149 -11.85 -6.47 1.73
C SER A 149 -10.65 -7.38 1.41
N ALA A 150 -10.19 -7.33 0.17
CA ALA A 150 -8.97 -8.02 -0.22
C ALA A 150 -7.78 -7.50 0.62
N ARG A 151 -7.80 -6.21 1.01
CA ARG A 151 -6.78 -5.61 1.88
C ARG A 151 -6.72 -6.28 3.25
N ASP A 152 -7.86 -6.50 3.91
CA ASP A 152 -7.92 -7.15 5.21
C ASP A 152 -7.44 -8.59 5.14
N ASN A 153 -7.89 -9.33 4.13
CA ASN A 153 -7.47 -10.71 3.92
C ASN A 153 -5.97 -10.82 3.60
N LEU A 154 -5.44 -9.90 2.80
CA LEU A 154 -4.00 -9.84 2.54
C LEU A 154 -3.22 -9.56 3.82
N ASN A 155 -3.66 -8.60 4.64
CA ASN A 155 -3.01 -8.29 5.90
C ASN A 155 -2.90 -9.52 6.82
N GLN A 156 -3.97 -10.30 6.91
CA GLN A 156 -3.96 -11.53 7.72
C GLN A 156 -3.00 -12.59 7.20
N VAL A 157 -2.93 -12.77 5.88
CA VAL A 157 -1.95 -13.70 5.28
C VAL A 157 -0.52 -13.24 5.56
N LEU A 158 -0.24 -11.94 5.38
CA LEU A 158 1.09 -11.38 5.64
C LEU A 158 1.49 -11.55 7.10
N PHE A 159 0.57 -11.29 8.02
CA PHE A 159 0.79 -11.53 9.44
C PHE A 159 1.12 -13.01 9.72
N ALA A 160 0.35 -13.95 9.17
CA ALA A 160 0.53 -15.37 9.37
C ALA A 160 1.89 -15.89 8.87
N ILE A 161 2.45 -15.29 7.83
CA ILE A 161 3.77 -15.70 7.27
C ILE A 161 4.93 -14.80 7.72
N GLY A 162 4.69 -13.84 8.61
CA GLY A 162 5.72 -12.91 9.09
C GLY A 162 6.29 -12.02 7.99
N ALA A 163 5.44 -11.55 7.09
CA ALA A 163 5.82 -10.72 5.95
C ALA A 163 5.29 -9.29 6.08
N CYS A 164 5.90 -8.38 5.32
CA CYS A 164 5.45 -7.01 5.15
C CYS A 164 5.11 -6.72 3.70
N LEU A 165 4.30 -5.68 3.49
CA LEU A 165 3.95 -5.17 2.17
C LEU A 165 4.63 -3.83 1.94
N THR A 166 5.22 -3.68 0.76
CA THR A 166 5.76 -2.43 0.24
C THR A 166 5.31 -2.22 -1.20
N THR A 167 5.51 -1.03 -1.71
CA THR A 167 5.25 -0.72 -3.13
C THR A 167 6.56 -0.33 -3.79
N ASP A 168 6.89 -0.93 -4.93
CA ASP A 168 8.09 -0.54 -5.67
C ASP A 168 7.88 0.76 -6.46
N LEU A 169 8.97 1.26 -7.07
CA LEU A 169 8.94 2.51 -7.84
C LEU A 169 7.95 2.49 -9.02
N ASN A 170 7.58 1.32 -9.50
CA ASN A 170 6.63 1.14 -10.60
C ASN A 170 5.18 0.95 -10.11
N GLY A 171 4.94 1.00 -8.80
CA GLY A 171 3.63 0.79 -8.21
C GLY A 171 3.24 -0.68 -8.07
N VAL A 172 4.18 -1.61 -8.22
CA VAL A 172 3.96 -3.04 -8.03
C VAL A 172 4.05 -3.36 -6.54
N LEU A 173 3.07 -4.10 -6.03
CA LEU A 173 3.08 -4.58 -4.65
C LEU A 173 4.21 -5.59 -4.45
N ARG A 174 4.97 -5.46 -3.37
CA ARG A 174 6.04 -6.38 -3.00
C ARG A 174 5.80 -6.93 -1.61
N VAL A 175 5.76 -8.25 -1.54
CA VAL A 175 5.73 -8.98 -0.28
C VAL A 175 7.16 -9.37 0.07
N GLU A 176 7.65 -8.80 1.16
CA GLU A 176 9.02 -8.95 1.63
C GLU A 176 9.04 -9.63 3.00
N THR A 177 10.16 -10.24 3.36
CA THR A 177 10.35 -10.72 4.72
C THR A 177 10.54 -9.55 5.65
N PHE A 178 9.96 -9.65 6.81
CA PHE A 178 10.12 -8.67 7.88
C PHE A 178 11.61 -8.50 8.27
N TRP A 179 12.36 -9.59 8.19
CA TRP A 179 13.78 -9.62 8.53
C TRP A 179 14.54 -10.52 7.56
N ASP A 180 15.49 -9.98 6.83
CA ASP A 180 16.35 -10.77 5.91
C ASP A 180 17.78 -10.94 6.38
N GLY A 181 18.10 -10.40 7.56
CA GLY A 181 19.45 -10.46 8.12
C GLY A 181 20.43 -9.45 7.51
N THR A 182 20.00 -8.65 6.55
CA THR A 182 20.86 -7.65 5.92
C THR A 182 20.80 -6.35 6.72
N ILE A 183 21.91 -5.95 7.29
CA ILE A 183 22.06 -4.66 7.97
C ILE A 183 22.73 -3.70 6.99
N SER A 184 22.00 -2.65 6.62
CA SER A 184 22.59 -1.54 5.86
C SER A 184 23.32 -0.60 6.82
N THR A 185 24.57 -0.29 6.50
CA THR A 185 25.30 0.72 7.24
C THR A 185 24.93 2.11 6.73
N ILE A 186 24.38 2.94 7.59
CA ILE A 186 24.11 4.35 7.30
C ILE A 186 25.31 5.16 7.77
N ASP A 187 25.92 5.92 6.85
CA ASP A 187 26.99 6.84 7.20
C ASP A 187 26.41 8.05 7.93
N ALA A 188 26.61 8.10 9.24
CA ALA A 188 26.11 9.17 10.11
C ALA A 188 26.60 10.58 9.71
N LYS A 189 27.69 10.66 8.93
CA LYS A 189 28.17 11.95 8.40
C LYS A 189 27.33 12.50 7.26
N LYS A 190 26.46 11.68 6.67
CA LYS A 190 25.57 12.05 5.57
C LYS A 190 24.13 12.24 6.01
N THR A 191 23.85 12.05 7.29
CA THR A 191 22.48 12.17 7.83
C THR A 191 22.43 13.36 8.79
N ASP A 192 21.73 14.41 8.40
CA ASP A 192 21.30 15.48 9.31
C ASP A 192 20.10 14.95 10.12
N MET A 193 20.36 14.06 11.05
CA MET A 193 19.29 13.53 11.91
C MET A 193 19.09 14.43 13.12
N VAL A 194 18.02 15.20 13.11
CA VAL A 194 17.38 15.66 14.33
C VAL A 194 16.36 14.61 14.73
N GLY A 195 16.79 13.64 15.50
CA GLY A 195 15.91 12.57 15.98
C GLY A 195 15.31 12.91 17.34
N SER A 196 14.01 12.86 17.47
CA SER A 196 13.35 12.65 18.76
C SER A 196 13.14 11.16 18.95
N VAL A 197 13.66 10.61 20.04
CA VAL A 197 13.33 9.23 20.44
C VAL A 197 12.10 9.29 21.32
N THR A 198 10.99 8.76 20.81
CA THR A 198 9.80 8.53 21.63
C THR A 198 9.90 7.12 22.19
N ASP A 199 9.91 6.98 23.50
CA ASP A 199 9.85 5.67 24.16
C ASP A 199 8.43 5.10 23.98
N ASN A 200 8.26 4.19 23.05
CA ASN A 200 6.99 3.53 22.81
C ASN A 200 6.74 2.47 23.88
N GLN A 201 5.49 2.25 24.20
CA GLN A 201 5.07 1.23 25.16
C GLN A 201 5.69 -0.13 24.83
N LYS A 202 6.36 -0.72 25.80
CA LYS A 202 6.89 -2.07 25.65
C LYS A 202 5.75 -3.06 25.59
N ILE A 203 5.75 -3.93 24.59
CA ILE A 203 4.84 -5.06 24.53
C ILE A 203 5.25 -6.01 25.68
N SER A 204 4.42 -6.13 26.71
CA SER A 204 4.68 -6.97 27.87
C SER A 204 4.15 -8.40 27.71
N ALA A 205 3.16 -8.60 26.83
CA ALA A 205 2.59 -9.91 26.54
C ALA A 205 1.94 -9.94 25.17
N ILE A 206 1.97 -11.11 24.52
CA ILE A 206 1.21 -11.41 23.30
C ILE A 206 0.31 -12.58 23.63
N SER A 207 -1.01 -12.45 23.40
CA SER A 207 -1.97 -13.52 23.49
C SER A 207 -2.30 -14.03 22.09
N VAL A 208 -2.12 -15.31 21.85
CA VAL A 208 -2.49 -15.97 20.61
C VAL A 208 -3.71 -16.83 20.89
N ILE A 209 -4.81 -16.58 20.18
CA ILE A 209 -6.03 -17.38 20.26
C ILE A 209 -6.09 -18.28 19.04
N GLU A 210 -6.03 -19.58 19.27
CA GLU A 210 -6.26 -20.59 18.23
C GLU A 210 -7.75 -20.89 18.14
N HIS A 211 -8.31 -20.75 16.93
CA HIS A 211 -9.67 -21.15 16.63
C HIS A 211 -9.67 -22.54 16.00
N GLN A 212 -10.26 -23.51 16.65
CA GLN A 212 -10.48 -24.84 16.10
C GLN A 212 -11.90 -24.94 15.56
N PHE A 213 -12.03 -25.36 14.32
CA PHE A 213 -13.32 -25.64 13.71
C PHE A 213 -13.62 -27.12 13.77
N ALA A 214 -14.79 -27.48 14.30
CA ALA A 214 -15.32 -28.82 14.19
C ALA A 214 -16.08 -28.99 12.89
N GLU A 215 -15.79 -30.03 12.14
CA GLU A 215 -16.59 -30.40 10.96
C GLU A 215 -18.02 -30.69 11.38
N GLY A 216 -18.99 -30.13 10.66
CA GLY A 216 -20.40 -30.51 10.76
C GLY A 216 -21.28 -29.66 11.70
N GLN A 217 -20.84 -28.52 12.19
CA GLN A 217 -21.76 -27.59 12.83
C GLN A 217 -22.37 -26.67 11.79
N GLU A 218 -23.63 -26.91 11.45
CA GLU A 218 -24.43 -25.95 10.69
C GLU A 218 -24.57 -24.66 11.49
N SER A 219 -24.26 -23.50 10.86
CA SER A 219 -24.57 -22.21 11.45
C SER A 219 -26.08 -22.11 11.60
N GLN A 220 -26.58 -22.04 12.81
CA GLN A 220 -27.94 -21.61 13.04
C GLN A 220 -28.00 -20.11 12.74
N GLU A 221 -28.72 -19.74 11.69
CA GLU A 221 -29.11 -18.36 11.49
C GLU A 221 -29.98 -17.92 12.70
N LEU A 222 -29.55 -16.87 13.36
CA LEU A 222 -30.31 -16.17 14.39
C LEU A 222 -31.21 -15.11 13.74
#